data_67c0aca59e2e03b8258a8e21571a2703
#
_entry.id   67c0aca59e2e03b8258a8e21571a2703
#
_cell.length_a   1.000
_cell.length_b   1.000
_cell.length_c   1.000
_cell.angle_alpha   90.00
_cell.angle_beta   90.00
_cell.angle_gamma   90.00
#
_symmetry.space_group_name_H-M   'P 1'
#
loop_
_entity.id
_entity.type
_entity.pdbx_description
1 polymer ?
#
loop_
_entity_poly.entity_id
_entity_poly.type
_entity_poly.pdbx_seq_one_letter_code
_entity_poly.pdbx_strand_id
1 'polypeptide(L)'
;MYKVVSCLSGRCAGLTGQSCCSPGLAKIHLGSGAVCQKPAFKYRPADVPEMPSCTFKPEEYKGMSKERMMAIRRQNCNPMTMKITYYKKPVFLHQGYMQWLWDVDGKRYLDLFAGVATVSLGHCHPKVTAAAQRQLERLWHTTNIYVHPTLHEYCEKLASHLPEPLKVIYLTNSGSEANDLAILMARLYTGNFDIITFRGSYHGGTQPTMGLTSNSLYKYPIATGLGCANTMCPDVFRGPWGGSHCRDSPVQTIRECSCAQGHCMAKDQYIGQLKETFAASVPSRIAGFFAEPIQGMGGTVQYPKNYLKEAYQLVRDRGGICIADEVQSGFGRTGSHFWGFQGHNVIPDMVTMAKGIGNGFPMGAVVTTPEIAASFGKALHFNTFGGSPLACAVASTVLDTIKEDGIQQNTLTVGTYLLTGLAKLRDKYEIIGDVRGKGLQIGVEMVKDKASRDPLPPEAMSQIFEDVKDMGVLIGKTGVYGQNFRIQPPLCITKEDVDFFLAVFDKAVHNYMDRN
;
A
#
# COMPACT_ATOMS: atom_id res chain seq x y z
N MET A 1 19.16 -18.70 -41.36
CA MET A 1 19.16 -18.09 -42.70
C MET A 1 18.04 -17.07 -42.74
N TYR A 2 18.37 -15.81 -42.67
CA TYR A 2 17.88 -14.73 -43.50
C TYR A 2 18.63 -13.46 -43.13
N LYS A 3 19.06 -12.78 -44.17
CA LYS A 3 20.09 -11.76 -44.22
C LYS A 3 19.57 -10.36 -43.76
N VAL A 4 20.49 -9.64 -43.13
CA VAL A 4 20.56 -8.20 -42.99
C VAL A 4 20.57 -7.52 -44.36
N VAL A 5 19.80 -6.46 -44.55
CA VAL A 5 20.02 -5.47 -45.62
C VAL A 5 20.08 -4.09 -45.02
N SER A 6 21.23 -3.48 -45.14
CA SER A 6 21.51 -2.06 -44.94
C SER A 6 21.29 -1.30 -46.24
N CYS A 7 20.79 -0.08 -46.20
CA CYS A 7 20.92 0.95 -47.26
C CYS A 7 20.74 2.31 -46.56
N LEU A 8 21.80 3.09 -46.39
CA LEU A 8 22.46 4.05 -47.26
C LEU A 8 21.63 5.32 -47.58
N SER A 9 22.16 6.34 -47.03
CA SER A 9 22.16 7.77 -47.32
C SER A 9 21.74 8.24 -48.73
N GLY A 10 20.95 9.31 -48.77
CA GLY A 10 20.73 10.12 -49.98
C GLY A 10 20.48 11.58 -49.59
N ARG A 11 21.46 12.41 -49.84
CA ARG A 11 21.34 13.88 -49.89
C ARG A 11 20.52 14.29 -51.09
N CYS A 12 19.71 15.33 -50.95
CA CYS A 12 19.43 16.28 -52.04
C CYS A 12 19.28 17.69 -51.52
N ALA A 13 19.96 18.55 -52.23
CA ALA A 13 20.13 19.97 -51.97
C ALA A 13 19.02 20.81 -52.68
N GLY A 14 18.74 21.94 -52.08
CA GLY A 14 18.55 23.22 -52.74
C GLY A 14 17.18 23.54 -53.38
N LEU A 15 16.54 24.56 -52.86
CA LEU A 15 16.14 25.70 -53.68
C LEU A 15 15.69 26.88 -52.79
N THR A 16 16.20 28.00 -53.19
CA THR A 16 16.17 29.38 -52.77
C THR A 16 14.76 30.01 -52.75
N GLY A 17 14.55 30.96 -51.84
CA GLY A 17 13.80 32.14 -52.23
C GLY A 17 12.96 32.84 -51.20
N GLN A 18 13.49 33.96 -50.73
CA GLN A 18 12.82 35.22 -50.40
C GLN A 18 12.39 35.54 -48.97
N SER A 19 13.05 36.57 -48.55
CA SER A 19 12.94 37.45 -47.38
C SER A 19 11.55 38.02 -47.13
N CYS A 20 11.22 38.20 -45.84
CA CYS A 20 10.63 39.46 -45.39
C CYS A 20 10.79 39.68 -43.89
N CYS A 21 11.49 40.78 -43.59
CA CYS A 21 11.38 41.66 -42.42
C CYS A 21 11.41 41.10 -40.98
N SER A 22 12.54 41.32 -40.36
CA SER A 22 12.65 41.52 -38.92
C SER A 22 12.06 42.86 -38.46
N PRO A 23 11.58 42.93 -37.22
CA PRO A 23 12.13 43.98 -36.37
C PRO A 23 12.49 43.51 -34.93
N GLY A 24 13.64 44.02 -34.48
CA GLY A 24 13.80 44.46 -33.11
C GLY A 24 14.13 43.42 -32.06
N LEU A 25 15.39 43.00 -31.98
CA LEU A 25 15.98 42.44 -30.77
C LEU A 25 16.11 43.51 -29.70
N ALA A 26 15.17 43.58 -28.77
CA ALA A 26 15.36 44.25 -27.50
C ALA A 26 16.28 43.36 -26.62
N LYS A 27 17.46 43.84 -26.31
CA LYS A 27 18.36 43.27 -25.30
C LYS A 27 17.67 43.36 -23.94
N ILE A 28 17.09 42.24 -23.48
CA ILE A 28 16.69 42.13 -22.09
C ILE A 28 17.99 41.87 -21.29
N HIS A 29 18.41 42.85 -20.54
CA HIS A 29 19.37 42.66 -19.46
C HIS A 29 18.77 41.71 -18.44
N LEU A 30 19.27 40.48 -18.39
CA LEU A 30 19.09 39.59 -17.27
C LEU A 30 19.84 40.18 -16.08
N GLY A 31 19.16 40.98 -15.30
CA GLY A 31 19.59 41.29 -13.96
C GLY A 31 19.78 39.98 -13.18
N SER A 32 20.95 39.80 -12.61
CA SER A 32 21.27 38.75 -11.65
C SER A 32 20.34 38.93 -10.43
N GLY A 33 19.12 38.35 -10.53
CA GLY A 33 18.24 38.21 -9.39
C GLY A 33 18.92 37.27 -8.41
N ALA A 34 19.47 37.81 -7.34
CA ALA A 34 19.84 37.02 -6.18
C ALA A 34 18.63 36.21 -5.76
N VAL A 35 18.67 34.90 -6.00
CA VAL A 35 17.70 33.94 -5.43
C VAL A 35 17.89 34.09 -3.92
N CYS A 36 16.94 34.77 -3.28
CA CYS A 36 16.86 34.84 -1.84
C CYS A 36 16.66 33.41 -1.35
N GLN A 37 17.73 32.69 -1.04
CA GLN A 37 17.68 31.42 -0.35
C GLN A 37 17.12 31.72 1.04
N LYS A 38 15.82 31.46 1.25
CA LYS A 38 15.25 31.45 2.58
C LYS A 38 16.13 30.52 3.44
N PRO A 39 16.59 30.95 4.63
CA PRO A 39 17.48 30.15 5.44
C PRO A 39 16.88 28.79 5.71
N ALA A 40 17.68 27.73 5.50
CA ALA A 40 17.29 26.39 5.90
C ALA A 40 16.94 26.42 7.39
N PHE A 41 15.72 26.08 7.74
CA PHE A 41 15.26 26.03 9.12
C PHE A 41 16.11 25.01 9.88
N LYS A 42 16.92 25.44 10.81
CA LYS A 42 17.69 24.56 11.69
C LYS A 42 16.87 24.36 12.96
N TYR A 43 16.39 23.12 13.17
CA TYR A 43 15.80 22.75 14.45
C TYR A 43 16.73 23.09 15.60
N ARG A 44 16.16 23.66 16.65
CA ARG A 44 16.81 23.65 17.96
C ARG A 44 16.42 22.34 18.66
N PRO A 45 17.34 21.64 19.34
CA PRO A 45 17.02 20.41 20.07
C PRO A 45 15.81 20.54 21.01
N ALA A 46 15.61 21.70 21.64
CA ALA A 46 14.47 22.00 22.51
C ALA A 46 13.10 22.04 21.76
N ASP A 47 13.10 22.13 20.43
CA ASP A 47 11.87 22.19 19.63
C ASP A 47 11.39 20.81 19.15
N VAL A 48 12.19 19.75 19.36
CA VAL A 48 11.87 18.39 18.95
C VAL A 48 11.34 17.62 20.16
N PRO A 49 10.15 16.96 20.05
CA PRO A 49 9.63 16.14 21.13
C PRO A 49 10.63 15.05 21.55
N GLU A 50 10.64 14.69 22.82
CA GLU A 50 11.46 13.58 23.30
C GLU A 50 10.94 12.25 22.76
N MET A 51 11.85 11.46 22.19
CA MET A 51 11.52 10.15 21.64
C MET A 51 11.38 9.12 22.76
N PRO A 52 10.32 8.29 22.77
CA PRO A 52 10.12 7.27 23.78
C PRO A 52 11.38 6.41 24.02
N SER A 53 11.58 5.97 25.25
CA SER A 53 12.74 5.16 25.63
C SER A 53 12.77 3.82 24.88
N CYS A 54 13.97 3.30 24.64
CA CYS A 54 14.16 1.97 24.06
C CYS A 54 15.36 1.31 24.72
N THR A 55 15.18 0.08 25.19
CA THR A 55 16.24 -0.68 25.87
C THR A 55 17.18 -1.39 24.90
N PHE A 56 16.78 -1.57 23.64
CA PHE A 56 17.62 -2.17 22.61
C PHE A 56 18.81 -1.28 22.29
N LYS A 57 19.98 -1.87 22.24
CA LYS A 57 21.23 -1.20 21.86
C LYS A 57 21.67 -1.73 20.49
N PRO A 58 21.65 -0.89 19.43
CA PRO A 58 22.11 -1.31 18.13
C PRO A 58 23.63 -1.55 18.14
N GLU A 59 24.07 -2.44 17.27
CA GLU A 59 25.50 -2.61 16.97
C GLU A 59 26.03 -1.44 16.17
N GLU A 60 27.29 -1.09 16.40
CA GLU A 60 27.99 -0.09 15.60
C GLU A 60 28.13 -0.58 14.15
N TYR A 61 27.75 0.26 13.19
CA TYR A 61 27.93 -0.07 11.78
C TYR A 61 29.40 0.02 11.35
N LYS A 62 29.92 -1.08 10.81
CA LYS A 62 31.33 -1.19 10.34
C LYS A 62 31.40 -1.59 8.85
N GLY A 63 30.33 -1.37 8.09
CA GLY A 63 30.22 -1.72 6.68
C GLY A 63 30.74 -0.64 5.73
N MET A 64 30.26 -0.68 4.48
CA MET A 64 30.67 0.27 3.43
C MET A 64 30.14 1.69 3.67
N SER A 65 30.86 2.70 3.15
CA SER A 65 30.44 4.09 3.28
C SER A 65 29.15 4.39 2.50
N LYS A 66 28.43 5.45 2.90
CA LYS A 66 27.20 5.94 2.23
C LYS A 66 27.44 6.25 0.75
N GLU A 67 28.57 6.87 0.43
CA GLU A 67 28.98 7.19 -0.95
C GLU A 67 29.14 5.93 -1.78
N ARG A 68 29.77 4.90 -1.21
CA ARG A 68 29.94 3.60 -1.89
C ARG A 68 28.60 2.91 -2.10
N MET A 69 27.71 2.89 -1.10
CA MET A 69 26.36 2.35 -1.22
C MET A 69 25.58 3.06 -2.34
N MET A 70 25.63 4.40 -2.39
CA MET A 70 24.96 5.18 -3.43
C MET A 70 25.56 4.97 -4.82
N ALA A 71 26.88 4.75 -4.92
CA ALA A 71 27.53 4.42 -6.19
C ALA A 71 27.02 3.06 -6.72
N ILE A 72 27.03 2.03 -5.88
CA ILE A 72 26.49 0.70 -6.22
C ILE A 72 25.01 0.79 -6.59
N ARG A 73 24.20 1.52 -5.81
CA ARG A 73 22.77 1.69 -6.09
C ARG A 73 22.52 2.31 -7.46
N ARG A 74 23.31 3.30 -7.88
CA ARG A 74 23.23 3.89 -9.22
C ARG A 74 23.68 2.94 -10.32
N GLN A 75 24.73 2.16 -10.07
CA GLN A 75 25.41 1.36 -11.09
C GLN A 75 24.80 -0.04 -11.26
N ASN A 76 24.45 -0.70 -10.14
CA ASN A 76 24.13 -2.13 -10.12
C ASN A 76 22.69 -2.44 -9.70
N CYS A 77 21.97 -1.50 -9.10
CA CYS A 77 20.58 -1.72 -8.68
C CYS A 77 19.59 -1.17 -9.72
N ASN A 78 18.34 -1.62 -9.64
CA ASN A 78 17.26 -1.11 -10.47
C ASN A 78 17.23 0.42 -10.46
N PRO A 79 17.35 1.11 -11.62
CA PRO A 79 17.37 2.59 -11.68
C PRO A 79 16.14 3.24 -11.05
N MET A 80 14.99 2.58 -11.04
CA MET A 80 13.78 3.10 -10.42
C MET A 80 13.88 3.18 -8.91
N THR A 81 14.77 2.41 -8.25
CA THR A 81 15.01 2.54 -6.81
C THR A 81 15.51 3.93 -6.42
N MET A 82 16.16 4.65 -7.33
CA MET A 82 16.55 6.05 -7.11
C MET A 82 15.36 7.01 -7.09
N LYS A 83 14.32 6.71 -7.88
CA LYS A 83 13.11 7.55 -7.95
C LYS A 83 12.16 7.32 -6.77
N ILE A 84 12.19 6.13 -6.18
CA ILE A 84 11.37 5.79 -5.01
C ILE A 84 12.07 6.00 -3.67
N THR A 85 13.27 6.57 -3.64
CA THR A 85 13.81 7.18 -2.42
C THR A 85 12.99 8.42 -2.12
N TYR A 86 11.97 8.29 -1.31
CA TYR A 86 11.02 9.37 -0.99
C TYR A 86 11.67 10.64 -0.46
N TYR A 87 12.83 10.52 0.16
CA TYR A 87 13.52 11.59 0.87
C TYR A 87 14.59 12.24 -0.01
N LYS A 88 14.74 13.56 0.10
CA LYS A 88 15.85 14.31 -0.54
C LYS A 88 17.21 13.81 -0.03
N LYS A 89 17.28 13.52 1.28
CA LYS A 89 18.44 12.86 1.90
C LYS A 89 18.06 11.41 2.21
N PRO A 90 18.60 10.43 1.46
CA PRO A 90 18.31 9.02 1.70
C PRO A 90 18.59 8.58 3.13
N VAL A 91 17.76 7.70 3.67
CA VAL A 91 17.98 7.04 4.97
C VAL A 91 18.73 5.74 4.72
N PHE A 92 19.84 5.54 5.43
CA PHE A 92 20.71 4.36 5.30
C PHE A 92 20.50 3.43 6.50
N LEU A 93 19.45 2.62 6.44
CA LEU A 93 19.07 1.73 7.54
C LEU A 93 20.06 0.56 7.67
N HIS A 94 20.33 0.19 8.92
CA HIS A 94 21.24 -0.89 9.27
C HIS A 94 20.57 -1.94 10.16
N GLN A 95 19.83 -1.52 11.18
CA GLN A 95 19.16 -2.43 12.13
C GLN A 95 17.71 -2.05 12.39
N GLY A 96 16.94 -3.02 12.88
CA GLY A 96 15.59 -2.83 13.35
C GLY A 96 15.27 -3.69 14.56
N TYR A 97 14.46 -3.16 15.48
CA TYR A 97 13.91 -3.90 16.61
C TYR A 97 12.51 -3.38 16.96
N MET A 98 11.53 -4.25 16.96
CA MET A 98 10.11 -3.94 17.18
C MET A 98 9.63 -2.79 16.25
N GLN A 99 9.19 -1.66 16.80
CA GLN A 99 8.75 -0.49 16.04
C GLN A 99 9.89 0.48 15.66
N TRP A 100 11.14 0.15 15.96
CA TRP A 100 12.28 1.03 15.80
C TRP A 100 13.22 0.59 14.68
N LEU A 101 13.79 1.57 13.99
CA LEU A 101 14.85 1.39 13.00
C LEU A 101 16.05 2.27 13.35
N TRP A 102 17.26 1.82 13.04
CA TRP A 102 18.50 2.58 13.20
C TRP A 102 19.22 2.67 11.87
N ASP A 103 19.74 3.87 11.59
CA ASP A 103 20.61 4.07 10.44
C ASP A 103 22.07 3.77 10.75
N VAL A 104 22.92 3.86 9.71
CA VAL A 104 24.37 3.59 9.81
C VAL A 104 25.12 4.59 10.69
N ASP A 105 24.52 5.73 11.03
CA ASP A 105 25.08 6.72 11.96
C ASP A 105 24.59 6.49 13.41
N GLY A 106 23.78 5.45 13.65
CA GLY A 106 23.20 5.15 14.94
C GLY A 106 21.97 5.99 15.30
N LYS A 107 21.45 6.82 14.38
CA LYS A 107 20.21 7.56 14.61
C LYS A 107 19.02 6.63 14.60
N ARG A 108 18.17 6.74 15.64
CA ARG A 108 16.94 5.97 15.79
C ARG A 108 15.76 6.65 15.13
N TYR A 109 14.87 5.84 14.57
CA TYR A 109 13.62 6.28 13.96
C TYR A 109 12.44 5.44 14.46
N LEU A 110 11.30 6.07 14.73
CA LEU A 110 10.03 5.40 14.86
C LEU A 110 9.53 5.02 13.46
N ASP A 111 9.32 3.74 13.21
CA ASP A 111 8.84 3.26 11.91
C ASP A 111 7.31 3.24 11.87
N LEU A 112 6.72 4.19 11.16
CA LEU A 112 5.29 4.21 10.89
C LEU A 112 4.95 3.79 9.44
N PHE A 113 5.85 3.03 8.81
CA PHE A 113 5.68 2.51 7.45
C PHE A 113 5.82 0.98 7.35
N ALA A 114 6.56 0.37 8.27
CA ALA A 114 6.72 -1.08 8.43
C ALA A 114 7.09 -1.81 7.13
N GLY A 115 8.00 -1.23 6.31
CA GLY A 115 8.34 -1.82 5.02
C GLY A 115 7.14 -1.97 4.09
N VAL A 116 6.25 -0.98 4.04
CA VAL A 116 4.96 -0.97 3.32
C VAL A 116 3.94 -1.94 3.95
N ALA A 117 3.68 -1.77 5.27
CA ALA A 117 2.76 -2.61 6.05
C ALA A 117 3.13 -4.12 6.07
N THR A 118 4.42 -4.43 5.91
CA THR A 118 4.91 -5.81 5.80
C THR A 118 5.30 -6.36 7.16
N VAL A 119 6.01 -5.57 7.97
CA VAL A 119 6.49 -5.97 9.30
C VAL A 119 5.38 -5.72 10.32
N SER A 120 4.48 -6.70 10.47
CA SER A 120 3.27 -6.52 11.29
C SER A 120 3.55 -6.60 12.79
N LEU A 121 4.38 -7.53 13.23
CA LEU A 121 4.66 -7.76 14.66
C LEU A 121 5.78 -6.89 15.21
N GLY A 122 6.60 -6.32 14.32
CA GLY A 122 7.81 -5.59 14.65
C GLY A 122 9.05 -6.19 14.01
N HIS A 123 10.04 -5.33 13.78
CA HIS A 123 11.33 -5.73 13.24
C HIS A 123 12.02 -6.72 14.20
N CYS A 124 12.58 -7.78 13.65
CA CYS A 124 13.31 -8.81 14.43
C CYS A 124 12.55 -9.27 15.68
N HIS A 125 11.22 -9.45 15.56
CA HIS A 125 10.39 -9.89 16.68
C HIS A 125 10.95 -11.17 17.31
N PRO A 126 11.22 -11.22 18.63
CA PRO A 126 11.97 -12.31 19.26
C PRO A 126 11.42 -13.71 18.99
N LYS A 127 10.08 -13.89 19.09
CA LYS A 127 9.41 -15.18 18.84
C LYS A 127 9.60 -15.64 17.38
N VAL A 128 9.44 -14.71 16.43
CA VAL A 128 9.56 -14.99 14.98
C VAL A 128 11.01 -15.32 14.62
N THR A 129 11.97 -14.53 15.13
CA THR A 129 13.41 -14.76 14.93
C THR A 129 13.82 -16.13 15.47
N ALA A 130 13.41 -16.48 16.69
CA ALA A 130 13.72 -17.77 17.29
C ALA A 130 13.10 -18.95 16.52
N ALA A 131 11.89 -18.80 15.99
CA ALA A 131 11.25 -19.82 15.15
C ALA A 131 12.01 -20.04 13.84
N ALA A 132 12.44 -18.94 13.19
CA ALA A 132 13.25 -19.02 11.99
C ALA A 132 14.58 -19.72 12.25
N GLN A 133 15.31 -19.36 13.32
CA GLN A 133 16.57 -20.00 13.71
C GLN A 133 16.42 -21.51 13.93
N ARG A 134 15.41 -21.93 14.70
CA ARG A 134 15.14 -23.36 14.92
C ARG A 134 14.84 -24.12 13.64
N GLN A 135 14.12 -23.49 12.70
CA GLN A 135 13.78 -24.15 11.44
C GLN A 135 14.97 -24.21 10.48
N LEU A 136 15.85 -23.20 10.49
CA LEU A 136 17.10 -23.21 9.72
C LEU A 136 18.02 -24.39 10.09
N GLU A 137 18.03 -24.80 11.36
CA GLU A 137 18.81 -25.95 11.85
C GLU A 137 18.19 -27.31 11.50
N ARG A 138 16.90 -27.36 11.06
CA ARG A 138 16.18 -28.60 10.76
C ARG A 138 16.07 -28.86 9.28
N LEU A 139 15.36 -28.00 8.56
CA LEU A 139 15.11 -28.13 7.13
C LEU A 139 14.75 -26.77 6.57
N TRP A 140 15.64 -26.20 5.78
CA TRP A 140 15.45 -24.87 5.22
C TRP A 140 14.41 -24.87 4.10
N HIS A 141 14.61 -25.76 3.10
CA HIS A 141 13.76 -25.87 1.93
C HIS A 141 13.57 -27.31 1.51
N THR A 142 12.38 -27.62 1.04
CA THR A 142 12.09 -28.83 0.26
C THR A 142 10.94 -28.52 -0.70
N THR A 143 10.76 -29.36 -1.72
CA THR A 143 9.64 -29.24 -2.63
C THR A 143 8.35 -29.74 -1.98
N ASN A 144 7.21 -29.15 -2.36
CA ASN A 144 5.88 -29.60 -1.97
C ASN A 144 5.47 -30.97 -2.55
N ILE A 145 6.32 -31.59 -3.36
CA ILE A 145 6.18 -32.99 -3.78
C ILE A 145 6.31 -33.93 -2.58
N TYR A 146 7.08 -33.56 -1.57
CA TYR A 146 7.22 -34.33 -0.33
C TYR A 146 6.23 -33.87 0.73
N VAL A 147 5.69 -34.82 1.49
CA VAL A 147 4.85 -34.51 2.64
C VAL A 147 5.71 -33.96 3.77
N HIS A 148 5.35 -32.82 4.31
CA HIS A 148 6.13 -32.08 5.30
C HIS A 148 5.21 -31.54 6.42
N PRO A 149 5.44 -31.86 7.71
CA PRO A 149 4.54 -31.49 8.80
C PRO A 149 4.31 -29.98 8.92
N THR A 150 5.37 -29.16 8.91
CA THR A 150 5.28 -27.70 9.09
C THR A 150 4.36 -27.02 8.07
N LEU A 151 4.35 -27.52 6.82
CA LEU A 151 3.45 -27.03 5.78
C LEU A 151 1.98 -27.32 6.12
N HIS A 152 1.68 -28.58 6.51
CA HIS A 152 0.31 -29.02 6.74
C HIS A 152 -0.26 -28.40 8.03
N GLU A 153 0.55 -28.32 9.09
CA GLU A 153 0.19 -27.63 10.33
C GLU A 153 -0.11 -26.14 10.08
N TYR A 154 0.69 -25.49 9.24
CA TYR A 154 0.45 -24.11 8.88
C TYR A 154 -0.84 -23.93 8.06
N CYS A 155 -1.07 -24.79 7.05
CA CYS A 155 -2.28 -24.72 6.24
C CYS A 155 -3.55 -24.93 7.09
N GLU A 156 -3.57 -25.91 7.98
CA GLU A 156 -4.67 -26.13 8.91
C GLU A 156 -4.90 -24.91 9.81
N LYS A 157 -3.83 -24.38 10.39
CA LYS A 157 -3.87 -23.18 11.24
C LYS A 157 -4.37 -21.96 10.48
N LEU A 158 -3.88 -21.69 9.27
CA LEU A 158 -4.34 -20.57 8.46
C LEU A 158 -5.83 -20.72 8.09
N ALA A 159 -6.26 -21.91 7.68
CA ALA A 159 -7.66 -22.19 7.37
C ALA A 159 -8.59 -21.90 8.55
N SER A 160 -8.16 -22.21 9.80
CA SER A 160 -8.96 -21.94 10.99
C SER A 160 -9.23 -20.47 11.29
N HIS A 161 -8.49 -19.55 10.65
CA HIS A 161 -8.70 -18.10 10.76
C HIS A 161 -9.64 -17.52 9.68
N LEU A 162 -10.17 -18.37 8.80
CA LEU A 162 -11.05 -17.95 7.70
C LEU A 162 -12.46 -18.50 7.90
N PRO A 163 -13.50 -17.78 7.45
CA PRO A 163 -14.86 -18.30 7.48
C PRO A 163 -15.04 -19.40 6.42
N GLU A 164 -15.90 -20.39 6.70
CA GLU A 164 -16.34 -21.32 5.67
C GLU A 164 -17.01 -20.56 4.50
N PRO A 165 -16.81 -20.99 3.24
CA PRO A 165 -16.14 -22.21 2.79
C PRO A 165 -14.65 -22.02 2.39
N LEU A 166 -13.98 -20.98 2.84
CA LEU A 166 -12.60 -20.64 2.48
C LEU A 166 -11.59 -21.52 3.24
N LYS A 167 -11.06 -22.56 2.61
CA LYS A 167 -10.17 -23.52 3.28
C LYS A 167 -9.11 -24.19 2.41
N VAL A 168 -9.12 -24.00 1.10
CA VAL A 168 -8.08 -24.56 0.23
C VAL A 168 -7.02 -23.51 -0.03
N ILE A 169 -5.77 -23.82 0.35
CA ILE A 169 -4.66 -22.86 0.41
C ILE A 169 -3.63 -23.16 -0.67
N TYR A 170 -3.28 -22.15 -1.42
CA TYR A 170 -2.15 -22.14 -2.37
C TYR A 170 -1.10 -21.16 -1.88
N LEU A 171 0.10 -21.64 -1.54
CA LEU A 171 1.19 -20.81 -1.03
C LEU A 171 2.05 -20.27 -2.16
N THR A 172 2.40 -19.01 -2.08
CA THR A 172 3.23 -18.25 -3.03
C THR A 172 4.30 -17.45 -2.25
N ASN A 173 5.04 -16.57 -2.93
CA ASN A 173 6.15 -15.83 -2.29
C ASN A 173 5.91 -14.31 -2.23
N SER A 174 4.86 -13.84 -2.85
CA SER A 174 4.51 -12.41 -2.88
C SER A 174 3.02 -12.18 -3.13
N GLY A 175 2.55 -10.96 -2.83
CA GLY A 175 1.19 -10.54 -3.19
C GLY A 175 0.95 -10.47 -4.71
N SER A 176 1.99 -10.15 -5.50
CA SER A 176 1.89 -10.17 -6.97
C SER A 176 1.65 -11.59 -7.50
N GLU A 177 2.38 -12.60 -6.99
CA GLU A 177 2.15 -13.99 -7.34
C GLU A 177 0.76 -14.48 -6.89
N ALA A 178 0.34 -14.14 -5.67
CA ALA A 178 -0.96 -14.52 -5.15
C ALA A 178 -2.10 -13.94 -6.00
N ASN A 179 -2.02 -12.65 -6.35
CA ASN A 179 -3.02 -12.01 -7.20
C ASN A 179 -3.00 -12.53 -8.64
N ASP A 180 -1.82 -12.83 -9.19
CA ASP A 180 -1.68 -13.44 -10.52
C ASP A 180 -2.34 -14.81 -10.57
N LEU A 181 -2.09 -15.64 -9.57
CA LEU A 181 -2.73 -16.95 -9.40
C LEU A 181 -4.25 -16.82 -9.26
N ALA A 182 -4.74 -15.86 -8.47
CA ALA A 182 -6.16 -15.62 -8.30
C ALA A 182 -6.86 -15.19 -9.61
N ILE A 183 -6.20 -14.38 -10.45
CA ILE A 183 -6.68 -14.04 -11.80
C ILE A 183 -6.87 -15.31 -12.64
N LEU A 184 -5.85 -16.18 -12.65
CA LEU A 184 -5.89 -17.42 -13.41
C LEU A 184 -7.03 -18.32 -12.91
N MET A 185 -7.16 -18.52 -11.61
CA MET A 185 -8.21 -19.34 -11.00
C MET A 185 -9.61 -18.81 -11.32
N ALA A 186 -9.80 -17.48 -11.23
CA ALA A 186 -11.07 -16.85 -11.54
C ALA A 186 -11.50 -17.12 -12.99
N ARG A 187 -10.58 -16.97 -13.92
CA ARG A 187 -10.83 -17.21 -15.35
C ARG A 187 -11.13 -18.68 -15.65
N LEU A 188 -10.39 -19.59 -15.05
CA LEU A 188 -10.60 -21.04 -15.25
C LEU A 188 -11.93 -21.53 -14.66
N TYR A 189 -12.30 -21.03 -13.49
CA TYR A 189 -13.54 -21.40 -12.80
C TYR A 189 -14.78 -20.90 -13.53
N THR A 190 -14.79 -19.62 -13.87
CA THR A 190 -15.97 -18.98 -14.48
C THR A 190 -16.10 -19.22 -15.97
N GLY A 191 -15.00 -19.61 -16.64
CA GLY A 191 -14.93 -19.66 -18.11
C GLY A 191 -15.02 -18.28 -18.78
N ASN A 192 -14.88 -17.21 -18.01
CA ASN A 192 -14.92 -15.82 -18.48
C ASN A 192 -13.55 -15.17 -18.32
N PHE A 193 -13.33 -14.02 -19.00
CA PHE A 193 -12.01 -13.43 -19.07
C PHE A 193 -11.88 -12.11 -18.32
N ASP A 194 -12.94 -11.28 -18.33
CA ASP A 194 -12.88 -9.90 -17.85
C ASP A 194 -12.99 -9.82 -16.32
N ILE A 195 -12.15 -8.96 -15.74
CA ILE A 195 -12.08 -8.70 -14.31
C ILE A 195 -12.24 -7.21 -14.09
N ILE A 196 -13.03 -6.82 -13.10
CA ILE A 196 -13.22 -5.44 -12.69
C ILE A 196 -12.40 -5.16 -11.43
N THR A 197 -11.85 -3.96 -11.33
CA THR A 197 -11.21 -3.42 -10.12
C THR A 197 -11.47 -1.91 -10.01
N PHE A 198 -11.04 -1.31 -8.91
CA PHE A 198 -11.19 0.13 -8.71
C PHE A 198 -10.07 0.95 -9.36
N ARG A 199 -10.38 2.19 -9.75
CA ARG A 199 -9.36 3.21 -10.02
C ARG A 199 -8.53 3.46 -8.76
N GLY A 200 -7.23 3.67 -8.94
CA GLY A 200 -6.28 3.88 -7.83
C GLY A 200 -5.86 2.62 -7.09
N SER A 201 -6.34 1.43 -7.46
CA SER A 201 -5.94 0.14 -6.87
C SER A 201 -4.49 -0.23 -7.16
N TYR A 202 -3.93 -1.10 -6.33
CA TYR A 202 -2.63 -1.73 -6.54
C TYR A 202 -2.69 -3.21 -6.18
N HIS A 203 -2.53 -4.08 -7.17
CA HIS A 203 -2.63 -5.53 -6.98
C HIS A 203 -1.35 -6.28 -7.38
N GLY A 204 -0.29 -5.58 -7.77
CA GLY A 204 1.01 -6.20 -8.04
C GLY A 204 1.72 -5.67 -9.28
N GLY A 205 2.89 -6.25 -9.56
CA GLY A 205 3.80 -5.84 -10.63
C GLY A 205 4.09 -6.93 -11.66
N THR A 206 3.37 -8.06 -11.67
CA THR A 206 3.40 -9.02 -12.79
C THR A 206 2.55 -8.50 -13.95
N GLN A 207 2.76 -9.00 -15.16
CA GLN A 207 2.03 -8.50 -16.33
C GLN A 207 0.49 -8.57 -16.15
N PRO A 208 -0.13 -9.65 -15.66
CA PRO A 208 -1.56 -9.68 -15.40
C PRO A 208 -1.99 -8.72 -14.30
N THR A 209 -1.27 -8.65 -13.18
CA THR A 209 -1.64 -7.77 -12.05
C THR A 209 -1.43 -6.30 -12.35
N MET A 210 -0.51 -5.92 -13.25
CA MET A 210 -0.39 -4.54 -13.74
C MET A 210 -1.65 -4.07 -14.46
N GLY A 211 -2.44 -4.96 -15.03
CA GLY A 211 -3.75 -4.66 -15.57
C GLY A 211 -4.73 -4.19 -14.51
N LEU A 212 -4.74 -4.85 -13.37
CA LEU A 212 -5.57 -4.52 -12.21
C LEU A 212 -5.03 -3.31 -11.44
N THR A 213 -3.71 -3.06 -11.47
CA THR A 213 -3.10 -1.89 -10.82
C THR A 213 -3.45 -0.63 -11.61
N SER A 214 -4.31 0.21 -11.05
CA SER A 214 -4.87 1.39 -11.72
C SER A 214 -4.26 2.71 -11.21
N ASN A 215 -2.93 2.80 -11.28
CA ASN A 215 -2.18 4.00 -10.95
C ASN A 215 -1.09 4.21 -12.00
N SER A 216 -1.03 5.40 -12.62
CA SER A 216 -0.13 5.72 -13.73
C SER A 216 1.35 5.54 -13.41
N LEU A 217 1.75 5.71 -12.16
CA LEU A 217 3.15 5.48 -11.71
C LEU A 217 3.63 4.04 -11.95
N TYR A 218 2.73 3.08 -12.05
CA TYR A 218 3.01 1.66 -12.23
C TYR A 218 2.59 1.14 -13.61
N LYS A 219 2.21 2.04 -14.54
CA LYS A 219 1.85 1.67 -15.91
C LYS A 219 3.04 1.83 -16.85
N TYR A 220 3.30 0.81 -17.64
CA TYR A 220 4.26 0.84 -18.73
C TYR A 220 3.53 1.00 -20.07
N PRO A 221 4.15 1.59 -21.11
CA PRO A 221 3.54 1.76 -22.43
C PRO A 221 3.56 0.44 -23.24
N ILE A 222 3.04 -0.62 -22.65
CA ILE A 222 2.89 -1.95 -23.25
C ILE A 222 1.48 -2.47 -22.97
N ALA A 223 1.05 -3.48 -23.73
CA ALA A 223 -0.22 -4.15 -23.49
C ALA A 223 -0.18 -4.90 -22.14
N THR A 224 -0.83 -4.34 -21.13
CA THR A 224 -1.02 -4.96 -19.82
C THR A 224 -2.49 -5.10 -19.54
N GLY A 225 -2.85 -6.17 -18.80
CA GLY A 225 -4.20 -6.30 -18.26
C GLY A 225 -5.28 -6.52 -19.30
N LEU A 226 -5.03 -7.39 -20.26
CA LEU A 226 -6.09 -7.87 -21.16
C LEU A 226 -7.28 -8.36 -20.33
N GLY A 227 -8.48 -7.84 -20.63
CA GLY A 227 -9.71 -8.15 -19.89
C GLY A 227 -9.71 -7.55 -18.48
N CYS A 228 -9.15 -6.37 -18.27
CA CYS A 228 -9.25 -5.63 -17.02
C CYS A 228 -9.98 -4.31 -17.25
N ALA A 229 -11.07 -4.09 -16.50
CA ALA A 229 -11.82 -2.85 -16.50
C ALA A 229 -11.73 -2.15 -15.12
N ASN A 230 -11.74 -0.82 -15.13
CA ASN A 230 -11.68 -0.05 -13.90
C ASN A 230 -13.00 0.67 -13.64
N THR A 231 -13.63 0.42 -12.51
CA THR A 231 -14.75 1.21 -12.00
C THR A 231 -14.27 2.37 -11.12
N MET A 232 -15.14 3.33 -10.86
CA MET A 232 -14.82 4.46 -9.99
C MET A 232 -14.55 3.99 -8.56
N CYS A 233 -13.47 4.47 -7.94
CA CYS A 233 -13.22 4.24 -6.51
C CYS A 233 -14.25 5.00 -5.68
N PRO A 234 -14.97 4.35 -4.75
CA PRO A 234 -15.98 4.99 -3.93
C PRO A 234 -15.38 5.80 -2.77
N ASP A 235 -14.63 6.85 -3.10
CA ASP A 235 -13.99 7.76 -2.15
C ASP A 235 -14.98 8.83 -1.67
N VAL A 236 -15.37 8.76 -0.41
CA VAL A 236 -16.36 9.66 0.19
C VAL A 236 -15.82 11.04 0.56
N PHE A 237 -14.51 11.25 0.50
CA PHE A 237 -13.91 12.56 0.71
C PHE A 237 -13.62 13.25 -0.63
N ARG A 238 -12.80 12.63 -1.50
CA ARG A 238 -12.33 13.25 -2.75
C ARG A 238 -13.28 13.04 -3.92
N GLY A 239 -13.97 11.92 -3.95
CA GLY A 239 -14.86 11.58 -5.06
C GLY A 239 -16.08 12.50 -5.19
N PRO A 240 -16.86 12.37 -6.27
CA PRO A 240 -18.00 13.26 -6.52
C PRO A 240 -19.08 13.17 -5.43
N TRP A 241 -19.26 12.00 -4.83
CA TRP A 241 -20.26 11.78 -3.79
C TRP A 241 -19.62 11.39 -2.47
N GLY A 242 -20.11 11.93 -1.36
CA GLY A 242 -19.57 11.62 -0.04
C GLY A 242 -20.25 12.40 1.06
N GLY A 243 -19.86 12.12 2.30
CA GLY A 243 -20.40 12.79 3.46
C GLY A 243 -19.92 12.21 4.78
N SER A 244 -20.23 12.92 5.87
CA SER A 244 -19.70 12.71 7.22
C SER A 244 -20.11 11.40 7.92
N HIS A 245 -21.04 10.62 7.36
CA HIS A 245 -21.50 9.38 7.99
C HIS A 245 -21.38 8.15 7.09
N CYS A 246 -20.70 8.30 5.95
CA CYS A 246 -20.68 7.27 4.92
C CYS A 246 -19.80 6.07 5.26
N ARG A 247 -18.66 6.26 5.92
CA ARG A 247 -17.68 5.18 6.16
C ARG A 247 -17.75 4.59 7.57
N ASP A 248 -17.31 3.36 7.73
CA ASP A 248 -17.16 2.69 9.02
C ASP A 248 -15.77 3.00 9.62
N SER A 249 -15.66 4.16 10.28
CA SER A 249 -14.42 4.64 10.90
C SER A 249 -14.75 5.41 12.18
N PRO A 250 -13.88 5.39 13.21
CA PRO A 250 -14.02 6.24 14.38
C PRO A 250 -13.93 7.73 14.03
N VAL A 251 -13.32 8.06 12.90
CA VAL A 251 -13.18 9.43 12.38
C VAL A 251 -13.88 9.55 11.03
N GLN A 252 -14.79 10.50 10.94
CA GLN A 252 -15.52 10.80 9.71
C GLN A 252 -14.91 11.97 8.96
N THR A 253 -15.20 12.07 7.65
CA THR A 253 -14.84 13.27 6.87
C THR A 253 -15.67 14.47 7.34
N ILE A 254 -15.10 15.65 7.17
CA ILE A 254 -15.78 16.93 7.44
C ILE A 254 -16.79 17.32 6.36
N ARG A 255 -16.85 16.56 5.24
CA ARG A 255 -17.75 16.81 4.15
C ARG A 255 -19.21 16.60 4.58
N GLU A 256 -20.05 17.60 4.38
CA GLU A 256 -21.46 17.51 4.73
C GLU A 256 -22.20 16.44 3.92
N CYS A 257 -23.26 15.92 4.47
CA CYS A 257 -24.10 14.89 3.88
C CYS A 257 -25.58 15.20 4.19
N SER A 258 -26.40 15.19 3.15
CA SER A 258 -27.86 15.35 3.26
C SER A 258 -28.61 14.02 3.28
N CYS A 259 -27.96 12.91 3.60
CA CYS A 259 -28.59 11.60 3.62
C CYS A 259 -29.63 11.47 4.73
N ALA A 260 -30.75 10.83 4.46
CA ALA A 260 -31.70 10.41 5.49
C ALA A 260 -31.04 9.38 6.44
N GLN A 261 -31.57 9.26 7.65
CA GLN A 261 -31.07 8.29 8.62
C GLN A 261 -31.13 6.86 8.06
N GLY A 262 -30.00 6.14 8.17
CA GLY A 262 -29.87 4.76 7.69
C GLY A 262 -29.67 4.62 6.17
N HIS A 263 -29.68 5.73 5.42
CA HIS A 263 -29.46 5.75 3.97
C HIS A 263 -28.13 6.43 3.63
N CYS A 264 -27.42 5.94 2.60
CA CYS A 264 -26.18 6.54 2.12
C CYS A 264 -26.25 6.80 0.61
N MET A 265 -26.56 8.04 0.25
CA MET A 265 -26.66 8.45 -1.16
C MET A 265 -25.34 8.21 -1.91
N ALA A 266 -24.20 8.45 -1.28
CA ALA A 266 -22.90 8.19 -1.91
C ALA A 266 -22.74 6.71 -2.29
N LYS A 267 -23.16 5.78 -1.41
CA LYS A 267 -23.14 4.34 -1.70
C LYS A 267 -23.96 4.05 -2.97
N ASP A 268 -25.18 4.56 -3.05
CA ASP A 268 -26.09 4.28 -4.17
C ASP A 268 -25.55 4.84 -5.50
N GLN A 269 -24.96 6.04 -5.46
CA GLN A 269 -24.37 6.66 -6.65
C GLN A 269 -23.14 5.88 -7.14
N TYR A 270 -22.25 5.43 -6.24
CA TYR A 270 -21.11 4.59 -6.62
C TYR A 270 -21.52 3.20 -7.08
N ILE A 271 -22.61 2.64 -6.56
CA ILE A 271 -23.21 1.41 -7.09
C ILE A 271 -23.79 1.66 -8.49
N GLY A 272 -24.40 2.81 -8.72
CA GLY A 272 -24.83 3.25 -10.05
C GLY A 272 -23.66 3.26 -11.06
N GLN A 273 -22.50 3.81 -10.65
CA GLN A 273 -21.27 3.78 -11.47
C GLN A 273 -20.74 2.36 -11.73
N LEU A 274 -20.84 1.47 -10.77
CA LEU A 274 -20.48 0.06 -10.99
C LEU A 274 -21.44 -0.59 -12.00
N LYS A 275 -22.75 -0.31 -11.91
CA LYS A 275 -23.75 -0.79 -12.87
C LYS A 275 -23.48 -0.26 -14.28
N GLU A 276 -23.07 1.01 -14.41
CA GLU A 276 -22.64 1.60 -15.68
C GLU A 276 -21.39 0.90 -16.24
N THR A 277 -20.38 0.62 -15.39
CA THR A 277 -19.19 -0.15 -15.78
C THR A 277 -19.60 -1.52 -16.35
N PHE A 278 -20.54 -2.20 -15.72
CA PHE A 278 -21.08 -3.46 -16.23
C PHE A 278 -21.80 -3.31 -17.58
N ALA A 279 -22.50 -2.22 -17.78
CA ALA A 279 -23.27 -2.01 -19.02
C ALA A 279 -22.39 -1.60 -20.21
N ALA A 280 -21.29 -0.86 -19.95
CA ALA A 280 -20.53 -0.20 -21.00
C ALA A 280 -19.12 -0.76 -21.22
N SER A 281 -18.50 -1.41 -20.23
CA SER A 281 -17.05 -1.68 -20.24
C SER A 281 -16.67 -3.15 -20.23
N VAL A 282 -17.59 -4.07 -19.97
CA VAL A 282 -17.33 -5.51 -19.88
C VAL A 282 -18.47 -6.32 -20.51
N PRO A 283 -18.21 -7.59 -20.88
CA PRO A 283 -19.28 -8.51 -21.33
C PRO A 283 -20.36 -8.74 -20.26
N SER A 284 -21.49 -9.34 -20.67
CA SER A 284 -22.60 -9.65 -19.76
C SER A 284 -22.21 -10.58 -18.60
N ARG A 285 -21.22 -11.46 -18.81
CA ARG A 285 -20.60 -12.34 -17.81
C ARG A 285 -19.13 -11.99 -17.66
N ILE A 286 -18.62 -12.01 -16.43
CA ILE A 286 -17.25 -11.66 -16.09
C ILE A 286 -16.56 -12.76 -15.28
N ALA A 287 -15.22 -12.73 -15.23
CA ALA A 287 -14.46 -13.67 -14.39
C ALA A 287 -14.51 -13.25 -12.92
N GLY A 288 -14.43 -11.97 -12.60
CA GLY A 288 -14.44 -11.57 -11.21
C GLY A 288 -14.25 -10.08 -10.95
N PHE A 289 -14.20 -9.78 -9.66
CA PHE A 289 -14.00 -8.44 -9.13
C PHE A 289 -12.92 -8.48 -8.04
N PHE A 290 -11.87 -7.69 -8.23
CA PHE A 290 -10.80 -7.50 -7.24
C PHE A 290 -11.03 -6.24 -6.42
N ALA A 291 -10.97 -6.38 -5.10
CA ALA A 291 -11.06 -5.24 -4.19
C ALA A 291 -10.15 -5.41 -2.96
N GLU A 292 -9.36 -4.39 -2.66
CA GLU A 292 -8.77 -4.22 -1.33
C GLU A 292 -9.90 -3.80 -0.37
N PRO A 293 -10.06 -4.37 0.85
CA PRO A 293 -11.11 -3.92 1.79
C PRO A 293 -10.98 -2.45 2.21
N ILE A 294 -9.74 -1.97 2.27
CA ILE A 294 -9.39 -0.55 2.35
C ILE A 294 -8.33 -0.33 1.30
N GLN A 295 -8.59 0.53 0.32
CA GLN A 295 -7.66 0.74 -0.77
C GLN A 295 -6.37 1.40 -0.27
N GLY A 296 -5.23 0.70 -0.38
CA GLY A 296 -3.97 1.19 0.16
C GLY A 296 -3.34 2.31 -0.67
N MET A 297 -2.89 1.99 -1.88
CA MET A 297 -2.14 2.92 -2.75
C MET A 297 -2.98 4.08 -3.29
N GLY A 298 -4.28 3.94 -3.41
CA GLY A 298 -5.18 5.01 -3.80
C GLY A 298 -5.30 6.13 -2.76
N GLY A 299 -4.78 5.94 -1.56
CA GLY A 299 -4.79 6.94 -0.48
C GLY A 299 -5.47 6.48 0.80
N THR A 300 -5.39 5.21 1.14
CA THR A 300 -6.07 4.59 2.30
C THR A 300 -7.59 4.85 2.26
N VAL A 301 -8.20 4.60 1.10
CA VAL A 301 -9.61 4.92 0.88
C VAL A 301 -10.52 3.87 1.52
N GLN A 302 -11.38 4.32 2.42
CA GLN A 302 -12.48 3.52 2.96
C GLN A 302 -13.76 3.76 2.13
N TYR A 303 -14.43 2.67 1.78
CA TYR A 303 -15.66 2.72 1.00
C TYR A 303 -16.87 3.06 1.87
N PRO A 304 -17.97 3.54 1.25
CA PRO A 304 -19.23 3.69 1.95
C PRO A 304 -19.70 2.36 2.56
N LYS A 305 -20.35 2.45 3.72
CA LYS A 305 -20.97 1.28 4.38
C LYS A 305 -21.85 0.51 3.39
N ASN A 306 -21.78 -0.81 3.44
CA ASN A 306 -22.51 -1.75 2.57
C ASN A 306 -22.18 -1.70 1.07
N TYR A 307 -21.23 -0.86 0.62
CA TYR A 307 -20.87 -0.81 -0.79
C TYR A 307 -20.35 -2.17 -1.31
N LEU A 308 -19.35 -2.78 -0.63
CA LEU A 308 -18.80 -4.07 -1.06
C LEU A 308 -19.83 -5.19 -1.01
N LYS A 309 -20.79 -5.13 -0.06
CA LYS A 309 -21.86 -6.13 0.04
C LYS A 309 -22.74 -6.12 -1.21
N GLU A 310 -23.16 -4.95 -1.66
CA GLU A 310 -23.97 -4.80 -2.87
C GLU A 310 -23.16 -5.08 -4.14
N ALA A 311 -21.91 -4.61 -4.18
CA ALA A 311 -20.99 -4.88 -5.30
C ALA A 311 -20.77 -6.38 -5.51
N TYR A 312 -20.54 -7.15 -4.44
CA TYR A 312 -20.35 -8.60 -4.52
C TYR A 312 -21.61 -9.31 -5.06
N GLN A 313 -22.80 -8.88 -4.65
CA GLN A 313 -24.04 -9.43 -5.21
C GLN A 313 -24.13 -9.17 -6.72
N LEU A 314 -23.90 -7.93 -7.16
CA LEU A 314 -23.92 -7.59 -8.57
C LEU A 314 -22.91 -8.35 -9.43
N VAL A 315 -21.74 -8.66 -8.86
CA VAL A 315 -20.70 -9.47 -9.52
C VAL A 315 -21.17 -10.93 -9.67
N ARG A 316 -21.70 -11.52 -8.60
CA ARG A 316 -22.22 -12.90 -8.62
C ARG A 316 -23.41 -13.08 -9.54
N ASP A 317 -24.29 -12.09 -9.63
CA ASP A 317 -25.42 -12.06 -10.59
C ASP A 317 -24.94 -12.16 -12.05
N ARG A 318 -23.66 -11.81 -12.32
CA ARG A 318 -22.99 -11.91 -13.62
C ARG A 318 -22.10 -13.13 -13.77
N GLY A 319 -22.20 -14.07 -12.84
CA GLY A 319 -21.39 -15.29 -12.83
C GLY A 319 -19.92 -15.09 -12.50
N GLY A 320 -19.55 -13.88 -12.05
CA GLY A 320 -18.20 -13.57 -11.58
C GLY A 320 -18.00 -13.95 -10.12
N ILE A 321 -16.73 -14.04 -9.70
CA ILE A 321 -16.35 -14.30 -8.32
C ILE A 321 -15.73 -13.05 -7.68
N CYS A 322 -15.81 -12.97 -6.35
CA CYS A 322 -15.34 -11.84 -5.57
C CYS A 322 -14.00 -12.20 -4.92
N ILE A 323 -12.95 -11.42 -5.20
CA ILE A 323 -11.60 -11.61 -4.69
C ILE A 323 -11.28 -10.46 -3.73
N ALA A 324 -11.05 -10.79 -2.45
CA ALA A 324 -10.57 -9.84 -1.46
C ALA A 324 -9.04 -9.83 -1.44
N ASP A 325 -8.45 -8.71 -1.81
CA ASP A 325 -7.01 -8.49 -1.67
C ASP A 325 -6.69 -8.01 -0.26
N GLU A 326 -6.35 -8.97 0.61
CA GLU A 326 -5.98 -8.75 2.01
C GLU A 326 -4.47 -8.53 2.22
N VAL A 327 -3.74 -8.29 1.15
CA VAL A 327 -2.28 -8.11 1.19
C VAL A 327 -1.86 -7.01 2.16
N GLN A 328 -2.69 -5.99 2.39
CA GLN A 328 -2.39 -4.90 3.33
C GLN A 328 -3.30 -4.87 4.56
N SER A 329 -4.54 -5.31 4.47
CA SER A 329 -5.57 -5.19 5.50
C SER A 329 -5.68 -6.41 6.42
N GLY A 330 -5.15 -7.55 6.00
CA GLY A 330 -5.19 -8.79 6.76
C GLY A 330 -4.32 -8.82 8.01
N PHE A 331 -4.41 -9.93 8.73
CA PHE A 331 -3.60 -10.23 9.93
C PHE A 331 -3.80 -9.21 11.06
N GLY A 332 -5.06 -8.81 11.30
CA GLY A 332 -5.43 -7.92 12.40
C GLY A 332 -5.11 -6.44 12.20
N ARG A 333 -4.64 -6.01 11.00
CA ARG A 333 -4.27 -4.62 10.70
C ARG A 333 -5.40 -3.61 10.92
N THR A 334 -6.65 -4.00 10.71
CA THR A 334 -7.83 -3.15 10.95
C THR A 334 -8.26 -3.09 12.42
N GLY A 335 -7.69 -3.92 13.28
CA GLY A 335 -7.98 -4.01 14.71
C GLY A 335 -9.33 -4.63 15.04
N SER A 336 -10.41 -4.19 14.40
CA SER A 336 -11.76 -4.68 14.66
C SER A 336 -11.99 -6.13 14.17
N HIS A 337 -11.27 -6.56 13.15
CA HIS A 337 -11.38 -7.89 12.55
C HIS A 337 -10.00 -8.42 12.16
N PHE A 338 -9.86 -9.73 12.03
CA PHE A 338 -8.63 -10.37 11.58
C PHE A 338 -8.41 -10.14 10.08
N TRP A 339 -9.49 -10.22 9.28
CA TRP A 339 -9.52 -9.89 7.86
C TRP A 339 -10.32 -8.61 7.60
N GLY A 340 -9.84 -7.77 6.71
CA GLY A 340 -10.50 -6.49 6.38
C GLY A 340 -11.90 -6.67 5.78
N PHE A 341 -12.12 -7.71 4.97
CA PHE A 341 -13.43 -8.00 4.36
C PHE A 341 -14.53 -8.26 5.38
N GLN A 342 -14.19 -8.79 6.57
CA GLN A 342 -15.16 -9.04 7.65
C GLN A 342 -15.82 -7.74 8.12
N GLY A 343 -15.08 -6.62 8.08
CA GLY A 343 -15.62 -5.29 8.41
C GLY A 343 -16.69 -4.78 7.44
N HIS A 344 -16.83 -5.41 6.28
CA HIS A 344 -17.88 -5.11 5.29
C HIS A 344 -19.06 -6.09 5.34
N ASN A 345 -19.03 -7.06 6.27
CA ASN A 345 -20.03 -8.14 6.38
C ASN A 345 -20.20 -8.91 5.06
N VAL A 346 -19.09 -9.29 4.44
CA VAL A 346 -19.04 -10.09 3.21
C VAL A 346 -18.13 -11.29 3.39
N ILE A 347 -18.37 -12.34 2.63
CA ILE A 347 -17.47 -13.48 2.45
C ILE A 347 -17.07 -13.49 0.98
N PRO A 348 -15.79 -13.29 0.63
CA PRO A 348 -15.31 -13.41 -0.73
C PRO A 348 -15.24 -14.86 -1.18
N ASP A 349 -15.07 -15.10 -2.48
CA ASP A 349 -14.88 -16.43 -3.05
C ASP A 349 -13.39 -16.82 -3.06
N MET A 350 -12.50 -15.81 -3.06
CA MET A 350 -11.05 -15.95 -2.84
C MET A 350 -10.51 -14.83 -1.96
N VAL A 351 -9.45 -15.14 -1.21
CA VAL A 351 -8.67 -14.19 -0.43
C VAL A 351 -7.21 -14.30 -0.86
N THR A 352 -6.62 -13.18 -1.24
CA THR A 352 -5.17 -13.11 -1.50
C THR A 352 -4.47 -12.39 -0.35
N MET A 353 -3.29 -12.87 0.02
CA MET A 353 -2.54 -12.33 1.16
C MET A 353 -1.03 -12.40 0.95
N ALA A 354 -0.32 -11.52 1.62
CA ALA A 354 1.15 -11.46 1.69
C ALA A 354 1.56 -10.58 2.87
N LYS A 355 2.73 -9.95 2.82
CA LYS A 355 3.22 -8.95 3.79
C LYS A 355 3.13 -9.43 5.23
N GLY A 356 2.04 -9.08 5.93
CA GLY A 356 1.79 -9.47 7.32
C GLY A 356 1.88 -10.96 7.60
N ILE A 357 1.60 -11.81 6.62
CA ILE A 357 1.70 -13.27 6.71
C ILE A 357 3.08 -13.75 7.19
N GLY A 358 4.15 -13.06 6.76
CA GLY A 358 5.54 -13.44 7.03
C GLY A 358 6.31 -12.47 7.93
N ASN A 359 5.70 -11.38 8.42
CA ASN A 359 6.38 -10.36 9.22
C ASN A 359 7.71 -9.87 8.60
N GLY A 360 7.78 -9.74 7.27
CA GLY A 360 8.99 -9.38 6.52
C GLY A 360 9.63 -10.54 5.78
N PHE A 361 9.28 -11.80 6.08
CA PHE A 361 9.71 -12.93 5.29
C PHE A 361 8.90 -13.04 3.99
N PRO A 362 9.53 -13.29 2.82
CA PRO A 362 8.83 -13.40 1.54
C PRO A 362 7.84 -14.57 1.54
N MET A 363 6.55 -14.27 1.56
CA MET A 363 5.47 -15.25 1.51
C MET A 363 4.17 -14.60 1.04
N GLY A 364 3.35 -15.36 0.36
CA GLY A 364 1.98 -15.02 -0.02
C GLY A 364 1.10 -16.26 -0.04
N ALA A 365 -0.20 -16.06 -0.16
CA ALA A 365 -1.15 -17.16 -0.33
C ALA A 365 -2.41 -16.72 -1.06
N VAL A 366 -3.05 -17.67 -1.72
CA VAL A 366 -4.45 -17.61 -2.15
C VAL A 366 -5.22 -18.63 -1.34
N VAL A 367 -6.32 -18.21 -0.75
CA VAL A 367 -7.27 -19.13 -0.09
C VAL A 367 -8.60 -19.05 -0.79
N THR A 368 -9.19 -20.21 -1.08
CA THR A 368 -10.42 -20.33 -1.85
C THR A 368 -11.29 -21.50 -1.38
N THR A 369 -12.43 -21.66 -2.05
CA THR A 369 -13.35 -22.75 -1.79
C THR A 369 -12.89 -24.06 -2.47
N PRO A 370 -13.31 -25.25 -1.98
CA PRO A 370 -13.03 -26.52 -2.64
C PRO A 370 -13.52 -26.58 -4.10
N GLU A 371 -14.64 -25.95 -4.40
CA GLU A 371 -15.24 -25.91 -5.73
C GLU A 371 -14.35 -25.14 -6.73
N ILE A 372 -13.90 -23.95 -6.35
CA ILE A 372 -12.99 -23.16 -7.19
C ILE A 372 -11.65 -23.87 -7.33
N ALA A 373 -11.12 -24.43 -6.26
CA ALA A 373 -9.87 -25.19 -6.28
C ALA A 373 -9.93 -26.40 -7.23
N ALA A 374 -11.04 -27.12 -7.27
CA ALA A 374 -11.24 -28.25 -8.18
C ALA A 374 -11.16 -27.85 -9.66
N SER A 375 -11.60 -26.65 -10.02
CA SER A 375 -11.52 -26.13 -11.41
C SER A 375 -10.08 -25.92 -11.89
N PHE A 376 -9.14 -25.76 -10.95
CA PHE A 376 -7.72 -25.53 -11.23
C PHE A 376 -6.95 -26.82 -11.57
N GLY A 377 -7.53 -28.00 -11.34
CA GLY A 377 -6.93 -29.31 -11.60
C GLY A 377 -6.76 -29.68 -13.09
N LYS A 378 -6.90 -28.73 -14.02
CA LYS A 378 -6.75 -28.95 -15.47
C LYS A 378 -5.28 -29.05 -15.93
N ALA A 379 -4.35 -28.60 -15.09
CA ALA A 379 -2.90 -28.66 -15.34
C ALA A 379 -2.16 -28.76 -14.00
N LEU A 380 -0.87 -29.11 -14.04
CA LEU A 380 -0.03 -29.08 -12.84
C LEU A 380 0.26 -27.63 -12.44
N HIS A 381 -0.04 -27.31 -11.20
CA HIS A 381 0.41 -26.08 -10.57
C HIS A 381 1.61 -26.37 -9.66
N PHE A 382 2.72 -25.71 -9.90
CA PHE A 382 3.94 -25.87 -9.13
C PHE A 382 4.57 -24.52 -8.81
N ASN A 383 4.91 -24.30 -7.56
CA ASN A 383 5.67 -23.12 -7.10
C ASN A 383 6.85 -23.61 -6.28
N THR A 384 8.08 -23.38 -6.73
CA THR A 384 9.30 -23.93 -6.13
C THR A 384 9.44 -23.56 -4.65
N PHE A 385 9.17 -22.32 -4.28
CA PHE A 385 9.36 -21.83 -2.92
C PHE A 385 8.05 -21.70 -2.12
N GLY A 386 6.90 -21.86 -2.79
CA GLY A 386 5.60 -21.81 -2.14
C GLY A 386 5.45 -22.93 -1.11
N GLY A 387 5.27 -22.56 0.16
CA GLY A 387 5.14 -23.52 1.26
C GLY A 387 6.45 -24.10 1.75
N SER A 388 7.59 -23.40 1.56
CA SER A 388 8.87 -23.87 2.14
C SER A 388 8.77 -24.00 3.67
N PRO A 389 9.45 -24.99 4.29
CA PRO A 389 9.42 -25.21 5.73
C PRO A 389 9.73 -23.97 6.55
N LEU A 390 10.73 -23.19 6.15
CA LEU A 390 11.13 -21.97 6.84
C LEU A 390 10.01 -20.91 6.79
N ALA A 391 9.42 -20.68 5.62
CA ALA A 391 8.31 -19.74 5.47
C ALA A 391 7.10 -20.14 6.32
N CYS A 392 6.74 -21.43 6.31
CA CYS A 392 5.61 -21.96 7.09
C CYS A 392 5.86 -21.87 8.61
N ALA A 393 7.07 -22.15 9.08
CA ALA A 393 7.44 -21.99 10.51
C ALA A 393 7.34 -20.53 10.97
N VAL A 394 7.85 -19.61 10.16
CA VAL A 394 7.73 -18.16 10.40
C VAL A 394 6.26 -17.74 10.44
N ALA A 395 5.48 -18.09 9.42
CA ALA A 395 4.08 -17.67 9.30
C ALA A 395 3.19 -18.30 10.37
N SER A 396 3.44 -19.55 10.77
CA SER A 396 2.75 -20.20 11.90
C SER A 396 2.98 -19.42 13.20
N THR A 397 4.24 -19.02 13.45
CA THR A 397 4.59 -18.21 14.63
C THR A 397 3.97 -16.80 14.56
N VAL A 398 3.81 -16.23 13.39
CA VAL A 398 3.10 -14.94 13.23
C VAL A 398 1.65 -15.07 13.71
N LEU A 399 0.92 -16.11 13.30
CA LEU A 399 -0.47 -16.35 13.73
C LEU A 399 -0.57 -16.52 15.25
N ASP A 400 0.32 -17.33 15.84
CA ASP A 400 0.39 -17.54 17.29
C ASP A 400 0.64 -16.22 18.03
N THR A 401 1.63 -15.45 17.59
CA THR A 401 2.03 -14.19 18.23
C THR A 401 0.92 -13.14 18.17
N ILE A 402 0.19 -13.03 17.05
CA ILE A 402 -0.96 -12.12 16.96
C ILE A 402 -1.96 -12.38 18.09
N LYS A 403 -2.23 -13.66 18.38
CA LYS A 403 -3.16 -14.09 19.42
C LYS A 403 -2.58 -13.92 20.81
N GLU A 404 -1.38 -14.46 21.05
CA GLU A 404 -0.73 -14.51 22.37
C GLU A 404 -0.40 -13.13 22.92
N ASP A 405 0.09 -12.22 22.05
CA ASP A 405 0.50 -10.87 22.46
C ASP A 405 -0.67 -9.87 22.35
N GLY A 406 -1.89 -10.31 22.01
CA GLY A 406 -3.07 -9.45 21.91
C GLY A 406 -2.95 -8.36 20.84
N ILE A 407 -2.19 -8.62 19.78
CA ILE A 407 -1.82 -7.63 18.74
C ILE A 407 -3.04 -7.00 18.07
N GLN A 408 -4.10 -7.78 17.79
CA GLN A 408 -5.30 -7.24 17.17
C GLN A 408 -6.01 -6.24 18.10
N GLN A 409 -6.10 -6.53 19.40
CA GLN A 409 -6.69 -5.63 20.39
C GLN A 409 -5.84 -4.37 20.56
N ASN A 410 -4.51 -4.49 20.58
CA ASN A 410 -3.60 -3.35 20.58
C ASN A 410 -3.84 -2.46 19.36
N THR A 411 -3.93 -3.07 18.17
CA THR A 411 -4.21 -2.38 16.90
C THR A 411 -5.52 -1.59 16.94
N LEU A 412 -6.58 -2.15 17.51
CA LEU A 412 -7.86 -1.45 17.68
C LEU A 412 -7.72 -0.25 18.61
N THR A 413 -7.10 -0.45 19.76
CA THR A 413 -7.00 0.57 20.82
C THR A 413 -6.07 1.70 20.40
N VAL A 414 -4.84 1.37 20.02
CA VAL A 414 -3.82 2.36 19.65
C VAL A 414 -4.15 3.02 18.30
N GLY A 415 -4.70 2.26 17.35
CA GLY A 415 -5.15 2.80 16.06
C GLY A 415 -6.29 3.81 16.20
N THR A 416 -7.27 3.53 17.07
CA THR A 416 -8.36 4.49 17.36
C THR A 416 -7.81 5.74 18.04
N TYR A 417 -6.87 5.59 18.98
CA TYR A 417 -6.20 6.70 19.64
C TYR A 417 -5.46 7.59 18.64
N LEU A 418 -4.68 6.99 17.74
CA LEU A 418 -3.95 7.69 16.69
C LEU A 418 -4.89 8.42 15.72
N LEU A 419 -5.94 7.74 15.24
CA LEU A 419 -6.95 8.35 14.35
C LEU A 419 -7.60 9.57 14.99
N THR A 420 -7.96 9.47 16.27
CA THR A 420 -8.58 10.58 17.02
C THR A 420 -7.60 11.74 17.22
N GLY A 421 -6.33 11.46 17.51
CA GLY A 421 -5.28 12.46 17.59
C GLY A 421 -5.07 13.22 16.28
N LEU A 422 -4.96 12.48 15.17
CA LEU A 422 -4.84 13.06 13.83
C LEU A 422 -6.08 13.87 13.41
N ALA A 423 -7.28 13.46 13.83
CA ALA A 423 -8.51 14.23 13.58
C ALA A 423 -8.47 15.60 14.26
N LYS A 424 -7.92 15.69 15.48
CA LYS A 424 -7.70 16.99 16.15
C LYS A 424 -6.74 17.89 15.37
N LEU A 425 -5.68 17.30 14.77
CA LEU A 425 -4.76 18.06 13.91
C LEU A 425 -5.43 18.47 12.59
N ARG A 426 -6.29 17.62 12.01
CA ARG A 426 -7.13 18.02 10.88
C ARG A 426 -8.00 19.23 11.22
N ASP A 427 -8.62 19.23 12.37
CA ASP A 427 -9.52 20.32 12.78
C ASP A 427 -8.73 21.61 13.07
N LYS A 428 -7.46 21.49 13.48
CA LYS A 428 -6.53 22.59 13.72
C LYS A 428 -5.98 23.23 12.44
N TYR A 429 -5.66 22.42 11.40
CA TYR A 429 -4.97 22.88 10.20
C TYR A 429 -5.84 22.78 8.94
N GLU A 430 -5.90 23.89 8.17
CA GLU A 430 -6.66 23.95 6.93
C GLU A 430 -6.11 23.01 5.85
N ILE A 431 -4.80 22.80 5.83
CA ILE A 431 -4.13 21.93 4.83
C ILE A 431 -4.28 20.44 5.11
N ILE A 432 -4.89 20.04 6.23
CA ILE A 432 -5.25 18.64 6.49
C ILE A 432 -6.73 18.45 6.13
N GLY A 433 -7.00 17.87 4.96
CA GLY A 433 -8.36 17.74 4.44
C GLY A 433 -9.14 16.60 5.05
N ASP A 434 -8.51 15.43 5.21
CA ASP A 434 -9.17 14.24 5.74
C ASP A 434 -8.22 13.34 6.52
N VAL A 435 -8.76 12.67 7.52
CA VAL A 435 -8.10 11.58 8.26
C VAL A 435 -9.01 10.37 8.19
N ARG A 436 -8.49 9.26 7.68
CA ARG A 436 -9.27 8.05 7.41
C ARG A 436 -8.49 6.78 7.66
N GLY A 437 -9.20 5.68 7.72
CA GLY A 437 -8.64 4.37 7.96
C GLY A 437 -9.29 3.66 9.14
N LYS A 438 -8.75 2.49 9.46
CA LYS A 438 -9.23 1.64 10.56
C LYS A 438 -8.06 0.88 11.18
N GLY A 439 -8.03 0.80 12.51
CA GLY A 439 -6.88 0.25 13.21
C GLY A 439 -5.60 1.02 12.88
N LEU A 440 -4.57 0.32 12.48
CA LEU A 440 -3.27 0.87 12.09
C LEU A 440 -3.03 0.85 10.56
N GLN A 441 -4.10 1.06 9.79
CA GLN A 441 -4.07 1.37 8.37
C GLN A 441 -4.69 2.76 8.16
N ILE A 442 -3.87 3.81 8.19
CA ILE A 442 -4.32 5.20 8.29
C ILE A 442 -3.76 6.02 7.13
N GLY A 443 -4.60 6.93 6.63
CA GLY A 443 -4.24 7.95 5.65
C GLY A 443 -4.57 9.34 6.16
N VAL A 444 -3.65 10.28 5.94
CA VAL A 444 -3.83 11.72 6.19
C VAL A 444 -3.75 12.44 4.86
N GLU A 445 -4.88 12.92 4.38
CA GLU A 445 -4.96 13.58 3.09
C GLU A 445 -4.68 15.07 3.23
N MET A 446 -3.68 15.53 2.47
CA MET A 446 -3.22 16.90 2.48
C MET A 446 -3.82 17.65 1.28
N VAL A 447 -4.36 18.82 1.55
CA VAL A 447 -5.06 19.66 0.58
C VAL A 447 -4.52 21.09 0.62
N LYS A 448 -4.79 21.89 -0.42
CA LYS A 448 -4.52 23.33 -0.39
C LYS A 448 -5.47 24.01 0.61
N ASP A 449 -6.74 23.64 0.52
CA ASP A 449 -7.81 24.05 1.42
C ASP A 449 -8.91 22.98 1.45
N LYS A 450 -9.72 22.98 2.51
CA LYS A 450 -10.79 21.98 2.74
C LYS A 450 -11.97 22.14 1.79
N ALA A 451 -12.22 23.33 1.27
CA ALA A 451 -13.37 23.60 0.41
C ALA A 451 -13.12 23.07 -1.02
N SER A 452 -12.00 23.41 -1.64
CA SER A 452 -11.63 22.91 -2.97
C SER A 452 -11.24 21.42 -2.95
N ARG A 453 -10.63 20.97 -1.86
CA ARG A 453 -10.03 19.62 -1.73
C ARG A 453 -8.93 19.38 -2.77
N ASP A 454 -8.37 20.44 -3.35
CA ASP A 454 -7.23 20.32 -4.26
C ASP A 454 -6.03 19.72 -3.55
N PRO A 455 -5.28 18.81 -4.19
CA PRO A 455 -4.09 18.23 -3.59
C PRO A 455 -3.08 19.28 -3.15
N LEU A 456 -2.49 19.11 -1.98
CA LEU A 456 -1.33 19.90 -1.57
C LEU A 456 -0.18 19.68 -2.58
N PRO A 457 0.52 20.73 -3.03
CA PRO A 457 1.60 20.60 -4.01
C PRO A 457 2.70 19.62 -3.58
N PRO A 458 3.35 18.89 -4.53
CA PRO A 458 4.38 17.91 -4.22
C PRO A 458 5.56 18.46 -3.42
N GLU A 459 5.92 19.72 -3.63
CA GLU A 459 6.99 20.42 -2.91
C GLU A 459 6.65 20.60 -1.43
N ALA A 460 5.41 21.00 -1.14
CA ALA A 460 4.87 21.14 0.20
C ALA A 460 4.82 19.79 0.92
N MET A 461 4.29 18.77 0.23
CA MET A 461 4.30 17.39 0.72
C MET A 461 5.71 16.92 1.07
N SER A 462 6.69 17.24 0.22
CA SER A 462 8.10 16.86 0.44
C SER A 462 8.74 17.60 1.60
N GLN A 463 8.40 18.87 1.84
CA GLN A 463 8.90 19.63 2.98
C GLN A 463 8.42 19.02 4.31
N ILE A 464 7.11 18.81 4.46
CA ILE A 464 6.54 18.20 5.66
C ILE A 464 7.14 16.80 5.90
N PHE A 465 7.28 16.03 4.83
CA PHE A 465 7.81 14.67 4.86
C PHE A 465 9.27 14.60 5.32
N GLU A 466 10.13 15.54 4.86
CA GLU A 466 11.51 15.66 5.32
C GLU A 466 11.58 16.09 6.79
N ASP A 467 10.76 17.06 7.20
CA ASP A 467 10.72 17.51 8.59
C ASP A 467 10.35 16.36 9.55
N VAL A 468 9.35 15.55 9.19
CA VAL A 468 8.95 14.36 9.99
C VAL A 468 10.14 13.38 10.13
N LYS A 469 10.83 13.07 9.02
CA LYS A 469 12.02 12.19 9.04
C LYS A 469 13.16 12.78 9.85
N ASP A 470 13.43 14.08 9.71
CA ASP A 470 14.53 14.74 10.42
C ASP A 470 14.29 14.75 11.92
N MET A 471 13.03 14.78 12.38
CA MET A 471 12.62 14.59 13.77
C MET A 471 12.53 13.12 14.23
N GLY A 472 12.93 12.17 13.39
CA GLY A 472 13.08 10.77 13.78
C GLY A 472 11.85 9.88 13.58
N VAL A 473 10.95 10.21 12.64
CA VAL A 473 9.79 9.37 12.29
C VAL A 473 9.79 9.06 10.80
N LEU A 474 9.56 7.80 10.43
CA LEU A 474 9.44 7.37 9.04
C LEU A 474 7.97 7.04 8.74
N ILE A 475 7.39 7.75 7.76
CA ILE A 475 6.04 7.51 7.24
C ILE A 475 6.09 7.23 5.74
N GLY A 476 4.97 6.86 5.12
CA GLY A 476 4.86 6.69 3.68
C GLY A 476 4.11 7.81 2.98
N LYS A 477 4.18 7.83 1.65
CA LYS A 477 3.34 8.68 0.78
C LYS A 477 2.52 7.80 -0.16
N THR A 478 1.30 8.24 -0.47
CA THR A 478 0.38 7.54 -1.35
C THR A 478 -0.68 8.51 -1.90
N GLY A 479 -1.70 7.97 -2.56
CA GLY A 479 -2.71 8.77 -3.24
C GLY A 479 -2.40 8.97 -4.72
N VAL A 480 -3.43 9.15 -5.53
CA VAL A 480 -3.32 9.28 -6.99
C VAL A 480 -2.43 10.46 -7.39
N TYR A 481 -2.38 11.51 -6.56
CA TYR A 481 -1.57 12.71 -6.76
C TYR A 481 -0.39 12.82 -5.78
N GLY A 482 -0.11 11.74 -4.99
CA GLY A 482 0.93 11.77 -3.97
C GLY A 482 0.63 12.65 -2.75
N GLN A 483 -0.63 13.04 -2.57
CA GLN A 483 -1.11 13.99 -1.56
C GLN A 483 -1.47 13.37 -0.22
N ASN A 484 -1.30 12.07 -0.05
CA ASN A 484 -1.70 11.37 1.17
C ASN A 484 -0.47 10.87 1.93
N PHE A 485 -0.34 11.20 3.21
CA PHE A 485 0.58 10.52 4.11
C PHE A 485 -0.02 9.21 4.58
N ARG A 486 0.78 8.17 4.50
CA ARG A 486 0.40 6.80 4.80
C ARG A 486 1.08 6.35 6.08
N ILE A 487 0.28 5.97 7.05
CA ILE A 487 0.71 5.58 8.39
C ILE A 487 0.25 4.14 8.62
N GLN A 488 1.22 3.23 8.57
CA GLN A 488 1.01 1.79 8.69
C GLN A 488 2.17 1.16 9.50
N PRO A 489 2.29 1.49 10.79
CA PRO A 489 3.37 1.00 11.64
C PRO A 489 3.34 -0.51 11.85
N PRO A 490 4.37 -1.09 12.46
CA PRO A 490 4.25 -2.35 13.17
C PRO A 490 3.11 -2.28 14.20
N LEU A 491 2.33 -3.36 14.33
CA LEU A 491 1.13 -3.38 15.18
C LEU A 491 1.44 -3.38 16.69
N CYS A 492 2.72 -3.49 17.04
CA CYS A 492 3.23 -3.44 18.40
C CYS A 492 3.46 -2.02 18.95
N ILE A 493 3.17 -0.97 18.16
CA ILE A 493 3.34 0.41 18.66
C ILE A 493 2.49 0.68 19.89
N THR A 494 2.95 1.62 20.72
CA THR A 494 2.31 2.02 21.97
C THR A 494 1.63 3.38 21.86
N LYS A 495 0.92 3.80 22.91
CA LYS A 495 0.35 5.15 22.96
C LYS A 495 1.42 6.22 23.07
N GLU A 496 2.50 5.94 23.77
CA GLU A 496 3.65 6.84 23.90
C GLU A 496 4.32 7.09 22.55
N ASP A 497 4.43 6.04 21.72
CA ASP A 497 4.91 6.18 20.33
C ASP A 497 3.98 7.07 19.51
N VAL A 498 2.66 6.92 19.70
CA VAL A 498 1.65 7.75 19.04
C VAL A 498 1.72 9.20 19.49
N ASP A 499 1.88 9.46 20.80
CA ASP A 499 2.00 10.82 21.34
C ASP A 499 3.24 11.52 20.76
N PHE A 500 4.37 10.82 20.70
CA PHE A 500 5.58 11.31 20.03
C PHE A 500 5.32 11.66 18.57
N PHE A 501 4.71 10.73 17.82
CA PHE A 501 4.41 10.97 16.40
C PHE A 501 3.46 12.17 16.21
N LEU A 502 2.39 12.27 17.00
CA LEU A 502 1.44 13.38 16.89
C LEU A 502 2.12 14.73 17.13
N ALA A 503 3.03 14.81 18.12
CA ALA A 503 3.80 16.02 18.38
C ALA A 503 4.77 16.35 17.23
N VAL A 504 5.47 15.33 16.68
CA VAL A 504 6.34 15.49 15.51
C VAL A 504 5.53 15.96 14.29
N PHE A 505 4.38 15.37 14.03
CA PHE A 505 3.57 15.70 12.87
C PHE A 505 2.95 17.10 12.99
N ASP A 506 2.45 17.45 14.19
CA ASP A 506 1.97 18.81 14.50
C ASP A 506 3.08 19.84 14.23
N LYS A 507 4.28 19.60 14.75
CA LYS A 507 5.44 20.48 14.55
C LYS A 507 5.85 20.59 13.07
N ALA A 508 5.84 19.49 12.33
CA ALA A 508 6.19 19.51 10.90
C ALA A 508 5.20 20.33 10.07
N VAL A 509 3.89 20.17 10.35
CA VAL A 509 2.83 20.95 9.69
C VAL A 509 2.92 22.43 10.07
N HIS A 510 3.11 22.75 11.36
CA HIS A 510 3.29 24.11 11.84
C HIS A 510 4.50 24.79 11.19
N ASN A 511 5.66 24.14 11.17
CA ASN A 511 6.87 24.67 10.51
C ASN A 511 6.66 24.93 9.01
N TYR A 512 5.86 24.10 8.33
CA TYR A 512 5.50 24.35 6.94
C TYR A 512 4.64 25.62 6.81
N MET A 513 3.65 25.81 7.68
CA MET A 513 2.78 26.99 7.67
C MET A 513 3.56 28.27 7.98
N ASP A 514 4.49 28.25 8.92
CA ASP A 514 5.33 29.42 9.28
C ASP A 514 6.31 29.84 8.16
N ARG A 515 6.67 28.90 7.28
CA ARG A 515 7.58 29.16 6.15
C ARG A 515 6.89 29.72 4.91
N ASN A 516 5.55 29.58 4.80
CA ASN A 516 4.78 29.89 3.61
C ASN A 516 3.60 30.80 3.89
#